data_683cfa30a87c2b2822d359c6e472ca00
#
_entry.id   683cfa30a87c2b2822d359c6e472ca00
#
_cell.length_a   1.000
_cell.length_b   1.000
_cell.length_c   1.000
_cell.angle_alpha   90.00
_cell.angle_beta   90.00
_cell.angle_gamma   90.00
#
_symmetry.space_group_name_H-M   'P 1'
#
loop_
_entity.id
_entity.type
_entity.pdbx_description
1 polymer ?
#
loop_
_entity_poly.entity_id
_entity_poly.type
_entity_poly.pdbx_seq_one_letter_code
_entity_poly.pdbx_strand_id
1 'polypeptide(L)'
;MFNGIIFNKGTVKNIKKNSKSILLGIKSNLKIKKEELGSSINCNGVCLTLVKIDKKIIYFYISIETIKRSNFSKLKLGDEVNLEKSLVYGQSISGHFTQGHVDTTAKVKKISLIDNSWILKLEIKNIKFLKYLEEKASISINGVSLTISKISKNNIILNIIPHTLKLTNLKNLRINDVVNLELDIFGKYIYKYTN
;
A
#
# COMPACT_ATOMS: atom_id res chain seq x y z
N MET A 1 4.47 11.84 3.61
CA MET A 1 4.65 11.59 2.16
C MET A 1 5.65 10.47 1.97
N PHE A 2 5.45 9.65 0.96
CA PHE A 2 6.23 8.47 0.63
C PHE A 2 6.49 8.45 -0.88
N ASN A 3 7.33 7.55 -1.34
CA ASN A 3 7.75 7.42 -2.73
C ASN A 3 7.04 6.24 -3.45
N GLY A 4 6.51 5.30 -2.67
CA GLY A 4 5.96 4.06 -3.19
C GLY A 4 7.03 3.07 -3.67
N ILE A 5 8.27 3.23 -3.24
CA ILE A 5 9.39 2.34 -3.56
C ILE A 5 9.73 1.51 -2.32
N ILE A 6 9.43 0.24 -2.39
CA ILE A 6 9.54 -0.65 -1.24
C ILE A 6 10.89 -1.35 -1.22
N PHE A 7 11.65 -1.11 -0.18
CA PHE A 7 12.92 -1.82 0.11
C PHE A 7 12.80 -2.75 1.33
N ASN A 8 11.76 -2.57 2.14
CA ASN A 8 11.59 -3.32 3.37
C ASN A 8 10.22 -3.94 3.46
N LYS A 9 10.18 -5.13 4.02
CA LYS A 9 8.96 -5.82 4.41
C LYS A 9 9.00 -6.12 5.90
N GLY A 10 7.84 -6.35 6.46
CA GLY A 10 7.69 -6.82 7.81
C GLY A 10 6.71 -7.97 7.90
N THR A 11 6.78 -8.71 8.99
CA THR A 11 5.85 -9.80 9.31
C THR A 11 4.98 -9.40 10.48
N VAL A 12 3.68 -9.56 10.36
CA VAL A 12 2.73 -9.32 11.43
C VAL A 12 2.95 -10.33 12.56
N LYS A 13 3.28 -9.82 13.76
CA LYS A 13 3.57 -10.63 14.96
C LYS A 13 2.55 -10.43 16.07
N ASN A 14 1.90 -9.28 16.15
CA ASN A 14 0.90 -9.00 17.15
C ASN A 14 -0.29 -8.28 16.50
N ILE A 15 -1.50 -8.75 16.85
CA ILE A 15 -2.76 -8.09 16.50
C ILE A 15 -3.61 -8.08 17.77
N LYS A 16 -3.66 -6.96 18.48
CA LYS A 16 -4.57 -6.79 19.62
C LYS A 16 -5.74 -5.93 19.19
N LYS A 17 -6.90 -6.56 19.04
CA LYS A 17 -8.15 -5.89 18.65
C LYS A 17 -8.85 -5.36 19.90
N ASN A 18 -9.23 -4.10 19.86
CA ASN A 18 -10.17 -3.46 20.77
C ASN A 18 -11.47 -3.13 20.01
N SER A 19 -12.50 -2.66 20.69
CA SER A 19 -13.80 -2.32 20.07
C SER A 19 -13.68 -1.32 18.91
N LYS A 20 -12.75 -0.38 18.97
CA LYS A 20 -12.63 0.75 18.01
C LYS A 20 -11.22 0.91 17.42
N SER A 21 -10.32 -0.05 17.63
CA SER A 21 -8.93 0.08 17.18
C SER A 21 -8.21 -1.27 17.14
N ILE A 22 -7.07 -1.26 16.47
CA ILE A 22 -6.12 -2.40 16.48
C ILE A 22 -4.76 -1.86 16.92
N LEU A 23 -4.09 -2.51 17.87
CA LEU A 23 -2.67 -2.37 18.07
C LEU A 23 -1.97 -3.46 17.25
N LEU A 24 -1.25 -3.03 16.21
CA LEU A 24 -0.56 -3.89 15.26
C LEU A 24 0.94 -3.89 15.56
N GLY A 25 1.54 -5.06 15.79
CA GLY A 25 2.98 -5.23 15.94
C GLY A 25 3.57 -5.95 14.74
N ILE A 26 4.56 -5.33 14.10
CA ILE A 26 5.23 -5.84 12.90
C ILE A 26 6.71 -6.06 13.20
N LYS A 27 7.20 -7.27 13.00
CA LYS A 27 8.63 -7.58 13.03
C LYS A 27 9.26 -7.17 11.72
N SER A 28 10.29 -6.32 11.76
CA SER A 28 10.98 -5.85 10.55
C SER A 28 12.47 -5.61 10.83
N ASN A 29 13.25 -5.62 9.73
CA ASN A 29 14.64 -5.15 9.73
C ASN A 29 14.75 -3.67 9.34
N LEU A 30 13.64 -2.95 9.22
CA LEU A 30 13.63 -1.52 8.97
C LEU A 30 14.40 -0.81 10.09
N LYS A 31 15.46 -0.09 9.72
CA LYS A 31 16.29 0.63 10.68
C LYS A 31 15.51 1.85 11.20
N ILE A 32 15.07 1.79 12.44
CA ILE A 32 14.31 2.87 13.11
C ILE A 32 15.03 3.21 14.40
N LYS A 33 15.25 4.51 14.63
CA LYS A 33 15.82 5.06 15.86
C LYS A 33 14.70 5.41 16.84
N LYS A 34 15.02 5.54 18.13
CA LYS A 34 14.06 5.92 19.18
C LYS A 34 13.46 7.31 18.96
N GLU A 35 14.27 8.21 18.40
CA GLU A 35 13.87 9.59 18.07
C GLU A 35 12.83 9.68 16.95
N GLU A 36 12.62 8.57 16.24
CA GLU A 36 11.61 8.47 15.19
C GLU A 36 10.22 8.04 15.72
N LEU A 37 10.07 7.83 17.04
CA LEU A 37 8.74 7.65 17.64
C LEU A 37 7.85 8.86 17.31
N GLY A 38 6.61 8.59 16.90
CA GLY A 38 5.69 9.60 16.38
C GLY A 38 5.81 9.85 14.88
N SER A 39 6.85 9.35 14.20
CA SER A 39 6.97 9.47 12.75
C SER A 39 5.97 8.59 12.00
N SER A 40 5.71 8.94 10.75
CA SER A 40 4.86 8.16 9.85
C SER A 40 5.66 7.07 9.14
N ILE A 41 5.09 5.88 9.08
CA ILE A 41 5.57 4.76 8.28
C ILE A 41 4.42 4.28 7.40
N ASN A 42 4.70 4.12 6.10
CA ASN A 42 3.77 3.49 5.18
C ASN A 42 3.79 1.97 5.42
N CYS A 43 2.64 1.42 5.76
CA CYS A 43 2.43 -0.01 5.93
C CYS A 43 1.36 -0.48 4.94
N ASN A 44 1.72 -1.26 3.94
CA ASN A 44 0.81 -1.70 2.87
C ASN A 44 -0.02 -0.55 2.26
N GLY A 45 0.56 0.62 2.03
CA GLY A 45 -0.13 1.78 1.48
C GLY A 45 -0.90 2.61 2.52
N VAL A 46 -0.81 2.27 3.80
CA VAL A 46 -1.46 3.04 4.88
C VAL A 46 -0.41 3.80 5.68
N CYS A 47 -0.57 5.11 5.79
CA CYS A 47 0.23 5.96 6.66
C CYS A 47 -0.14 5.68 8.12
N LEU A 48 0.80 5.13 8.89
CA LEU A 48 0.62 4.79 10.29
C LEU A 48 1.66 5.50 11.16
N THR A 49 1.23 6.00 12.31
CA THR A 49 2.14 6.58 13.30
C THR A 49 2.82 5.48 14.12
N LEU A 50 4.14 5.53 14.18
CA LEU A 50 4.96 4.65 15.01
C LEU A 50 4.78 5.01 16.48
N VAL A 51 4.18 4.12 17.27
CA VAL A 51 3.86 4.42 18.69
C VAL A 51 4.78 3.72 19.69
N LYS A 52 5.43 2.62 19.28
CA LYS A 52 6.34 1.87 20.17
C LYS A 52 7.32 1.07 19.34
N ILE A 53 8.52 0.92 19.86
CA ILE A 53 9.55 0.01 19.35
C ILE A 53 9.92 -0.97 20.48
N ASP A 54 9.89 -2.25 20.21
CA ASP A 54 10.31 -3.29 21.13
C ASP A 54 11.19 -4.30 20.39
N LYS A 55 12.50 -4.22 20.60
CA LYS A 55 13.52 -4.98 19.85
C LYS A 55 13.38 -4.74 18.35
N LYS A 56 12.96 -5.77 17.59
CA LYS A 56 12.72 -5.71 16.13
C LYS A 56 11.23 -5.59 15.78
N ILE A 57 10.36 -5.33 16.77
CA ILE A 57 8.92 -5.19 16.55
C ILE A 57 8.56 -3.70 16.68
N ILE A 58 7.93 -3.18 15.65
CA ILE A 58 7.40 -1.83 15.58
C ILE A 58 5.88 -1.89 15.71
N TYR A 59 5.31 -0.96 16.49
CA TYR A 59 3.89 -0.97 16.82
C TYR A 59 3.18 0.26 16.29
N PHE A 60 1.98 0.03 15.80
CA PHE A 60 1.09 1.03 15.25
C PHE A 60 -0.29 0.94 15.87
N TYR A 61 -0.90 2.08 16.13
CA TYR A 61 -2.28 2.17 16.55
C TYR A 61 -3.17 2.47 15.34
N ILE A 62 -4.09 1.58 15.01
CA ILE A 62 -4.92 1.66 13.82
C ILE A 62 -6.35 2.01 14.23
N SER A 63 -6.86 3.14 13.73
CA SER A 63 -8.21 3.61 13.99
C SER A 63 -9.27 2.78 13.25
N ILE A 64 -10.52 2.87 13.72
CA ILE A 64 -11.67 2.23 13.06
C ILE A 64 -11.85 2.73 11.62
N GLU A 65 -11.57 4.01 11.36
CA GLU A 65 -11.66 4.60 10.02
C GLU A 65 -10.66 3.94 9.07
N THR A 66 -9.41 3.81 9.49
CA THR A 66 -8.36 3.12 8.73
C THR A 66 -8.72 1.66 8.46
N ILE A 67 -9.27 0.95 9.46
CA ILE A 67 -9.72 -0.44 9.31
C ILE A 67 -10.82 -0.57 8.26
N LYS A 68 -11.78 0.37 8.23
CA LYS A 68 -12.89 0.36 7.28
C LYS A 68 -12.45 0.64 5.84
N ARG A 69 -11.45 1.52 5.65
CA ARG A 69 -10.98 1.94 4.32
C ARG A 69 -9.93 1.02 3.71
N SER A 70 -9.27 0.21 4.53
CA SER A 70 -8.14 -0.61 4.10
C SER A 70 -8.44 -2.12 4.20
N ASN A 71 -7.48 -2.93 3.75
CA ASN A 71 -7.52 -4.37 3.91
C ASN A 71 -7.08 -4.85 5.32
N PHE A 72 -6.82 -3.94 6.26
CA PHE A 72 -6.29 -4.29 7.58
C PHE A 72 -7.24 -5.11 8.46
N SER A 73 -8.54 -5.04 8.19
CA SER A 73 -9.51 -5.96 8.84
C SER A 73 -9.24 -7.44 8.53
N LYS A 74 -8.53 -7.73 7.44
CA LYS A 74 -8.21 -9.08 6.97
C LYS A 74 -6.81 -9.56 7.35
N LEU A 75 -5.96 -8.70 7.93
CA LEU A 75 -4.61 -9.07 8.36
C LEU A 75 -4.64 -10.17 9.42
N LYS A 76 -3.71 -11.11 9.26
CA LYS A 76 -3.50 -12.25 10.16
C LYS A 76 -2.06 -12.27 10.66
N LEU A 77 -1.83 -12.98 11.75
CA LEU A 77 -0.47 -13.28 12.21
C LEU A 77 0.30 -14.03 11.12
N GLY A 78 1.53 -13.64 10.88
CA GLY A 78 2.38 -14.21 9.84
C GLY A 78 2.31 -13.51 8.49
N ASP A 79 1.31 -12.66 8.23
CA ASP A 79 1.22 -11.94 6.95
C ASP A 79 2.43 -11.03 6.74
N GLU A 80 2.93 -10.99 5.50
CA GLU A 80 3.92 -10.01 5.08
C GLU A 80 3.26 -8.69 4.69
N VAL A 81 3.84 -7.58 5.12
CA VAL A 81 3.42 -6.22 4.77
C VAL A 81 4.60 -5.43 4.20
N ASN A 82 4.33 -4.61 3.19
CA ASN A 82 5.30 -3.66 2.67
C ASN A 82 5.51 -2.53 3.67
N LEU A 83 6.75 -2.07 3.83
CA LEU A 83 7.11 -1.00 4.74
C LEU A 83 7.98 0.03 4.03
N GLU A 84 7.65 1.30 4.21
CA GLU A 84 8.43 2.43 3.71
C GLU A 84 8.47 3.55 4.75
N LYS A 85 9.64 4.14 4.97
CA LYS A 85 9.79 5.34 5.81
C LYS A 85 9.34 6.58 5.04
N SER A 86 8.93 7.60 5.77
CA SER A 86 8.64 8.90 5.17
C SER A 86 9.83 9.44 4.37
N LEU A 87 9.55 10.14 3.28
CA LEU A 87 10.55 10.87 2.51
C LEU A 87 11.27 11.88 3.38
N VAL A 88 12.56 12.02 3.14
CA VAL A 88 13.42 13.04 3.75
C VAL A 88 13.64 14.15 2.73
N TYR A 89 13.74 15.40 3.19
CA TYR A 89 14.04 16.53 2.31
C TYR A 89 15.32 16.28 1.52
N GLY A 90 15.30 16.57 0.22
CA GLY A 90 16.42 16.32 -0.70
C GLY A 90 16.51 14.90 -1.25
N GLN A 91 15.63 13.99 -0.84
CA GLN A 91 15.57 12.63 -1.38
C GLN A 91 14.91 12.61 -2.77
N SER A 92 15.46 11.80 -3.69
CA SER A 92 14.87 11.59 -5.02
C SER A 92 13.50 10.93 -4.94
N ILE A 93 12.58 11.38 -5.80
CA ILE A 93 11.27 10.77 -5.98
C ILE A 93 11.35 9.84 -7.17
N SER A 94 11.52 8.54 -6.90
CA SER A 94 11.70 7.50 -7.94
C SER A 94 10.38 6.82 -8.35
N GLY A 95 9.32 6.97 -7.54
CA GLY A 95 7.96 6.53 -7.86
C GLY A 95 7.06 7.72 -8.15
N HIS A 96 6.05 7.94 -7.33
CA HIS A 96 5.19 9.13 -7.35
C HIS A 96 4.88 9.56 -5.91
N PHE A 97 4.25 10.71 -5.73
CA PHE A 97 3.85 11.19 -4.41
C PHE A 97 2.72 10.33 -3.84
N THR A 98 3.06 9.41 -2.94
CA THR A 98 2.07 8.65 -2.16
C THR A 98 1.92 9.25 -0.77
N GLN A 99 0.68 9.35 -0.29
CA GLN A 99 0.38 9.91 1.02
C GLN A 99 0.24 8.82 2.10
N GLY A 100 -0.02 7.58 1.67
CA GLY A 100 -0.46 6.50 2.54
C GLY A 100 -1.93 6.66 2.93
N HIS A 101 -2.71 7.36 2.13
CA HIS A 101 -4.14 7.61 2.34
C HIS A 101 -4.97 6.76 1.39
N VAL A 102 -5.23 5.52 1.81
CA VAL A 102 -5.99 4.56 1.01
C VAL A 102 -7.37 5.12 0.64
N ASP A 103 -7.63 5.24 -0.64
CA ASP A 103 -8.93 5.72 -1.18
C ASP A 103 -9.95 4.59 -1.18
N THR A 104 -9.52 3.40 -1.61
CA THR A 104 -10.38 2.21 -1.71
C THR A 104 -9.54 0.94 -1.68
N THR A 105 -10.21 -0.18 -1.81
CA THR A 105 -9.57 -1.49 -2.02
C THR A 105 -9.92 -2.04 -3.39
N ALA A 106 -9.04 -2.91 -3.89
CA ALA A 106 -9.29 -3.65 -5.11
C ALA A 106 -9.12 -5.15 -4.87
N LYS A 107 -9.85 -5.96 -5.65
CA LYS A 107 -9.79 -7.43 -5.57
C LYS A 107 -8.96 -7.98 -6.71
N VAL A 108 -8.06 -8.90 -6.43
CA VAL A 108 -7.29 -9.63 -7.44
C VAL A 108 -8.20 -10.56 -8.22
N LYS A 109 -8.37 -10.31 -9.50
CA LYS A 109 -9.21 -11.10 -10.41
C LYS A 109 -8.43 -12.10 -11.24
N LYS A 110 -7.21 -11.72 -11.66
CA LYS A 110 -6.35 -12.58 -12.47
C LYS A 110 -4.90 -12.23 -12.22
N ILE A 111 -4.07 -13.24 -12.21
CA ILE A 111 -2.61 -13.15 -12.26
C ILE A 111 -2.18 -14.00 -13.44
N SER A 112 -1.47 -13.40 -14.39
CA SER A 112 -0.89 -14.11 -15.53
C SER A 112 0.60 -13.86 -15.53
N LEU A 113 1.38 -14.91 -15.75
CA LEU A 113 2.82 -14.82 -15.93
C LEU A 113 3.11 -14.65 -17.43
N ILE A 114 3.88 -13.65 -17.79
CA ILE A 114 4.42 -13.46 -19.13
C ILE A 114 5.92 -13.27 -18.96
N ASP A 115 6.68 -14.22 -19.51
CA ASP A 115 8.11 -14.37 -19.21
C ASP A 115 8.33 -14.40 -17.68
N ASN A 116 9.09 -13.46 -17.13
CA ASN A 116 9.33 -13.32 -15.68
C ASN A 116 8.49 -12.22 -15.02
N SER A 117 7.57 -11.58 -15.76
CA SER A 117 6.72 -10.47 -15.28
C SER A 117 5.30 -10.93 -15.01
N TRP A 118 4.64 -10.28 -14.06
CA TRP A 118 3.24 -10.55 -13.77
C TRP A 118 2.34 -9.50 -14.41
N ILE A 119 1.27 -9.98 -15.06
CA ILE A 119 0.11 -9.15 -15.39
C ILE A 119 -0.92 -9.36 -14.30
N LEU A 120 -1.17 -8.31 -13.53
CA LEU A 120 -2.11 -8.29 -12.44
C LEU A 120 -3.38 -7.54 -12.85
N LYS A 121 -4.53 -8.24 -12.86
CA LYS A 121 -5.85 -7.61 -13.05
C LYS A 121 -6.52 -7.42 -11.72
N LEU A 122 -6.84 -6.17 -11.39
CA LEU A 122 -7.51 -5.77 -10.15
C LEU A 122 -8.90 -5.19 -10.46
N GLU A 123 -9.92 -5.66 -9.75
CA GLU A 123 -11.26 -5.10 -9.76
C GLU A 123 -11.41 -4.06 -8.64
N ILE A 124 -11.68 -2.83 -9.00
CA ILE A 124 -11.85 -1.73 -8.05
C ILE A 124 -13.21 -1.86 -7.37
N LYS A 125 -13.19 -1.89 -6.04
CA LYS A 125 -14.40 -2.07 -5.22
C LYS A 125 -15.39 -0.91 -5.35
N ASN A 126 -14.90 0.31 -5.36
CA ASN A 126 -15.74 1.51 -5.45
C ASN A 126 -15.53 2.22 -6.79
N ILE A 127 -16.48 2.05 -7.70
CA ILE A 127 -16.44 2.58 -9.07
C ILE A 127 -16.39 4.12 -9.15
N LYS A 128 -16.76 4.82 -8.08
CA LYS A 128 -16.66 6.29 -8.02
C LYS A 128 -15.23 6.81 -8.19
N PHE A 129 -14.24 5.95 -7.94
CA PHE A 129 -12.83 6.31 -8.08
C PHE A 129 -12.30 6.14 -9.52
N LEU A 130 -13.03 5.47 -10.41
CA LEU A 130 -12.60 5.27 -11.80
C LEU A 130 -12.36 6.58 -12.56
N LYS A 131 -13.14 7.61 -12.25
CA LYS A 131 -13.03 8.94 -12.87
C LYS A 131 -11.70 9.66 -12.61
N TYR A 132 -10.90 9.20 -11.65
CA TYR A 132 -9.58 9.74 -11.33
C TYR A 132 -8.44 8.93 -11.93
N LEU A 133 -8.76 7.87 -12.67
CA LEU A 133 -7.77 6.96 -13.24
C LEU A 133 -7.59 7.22 -14.72
N GLU A 134 -6.34 7.16 -15.16
CA GLU A 134 -5.97 7.26 -16.56
C GLU A 134 -4.96 6.15 -16.91
N GLU A 135 -4.99 5.66 -18.14
CA GLU A 135 -3.96 4.74 -18.64
C GLU A 135 -2.60 5.47 -18.66
N LYS A 136 -1.54 4.77 -18.27
CA LYS A 136 -0.18 5.30 -18.06
C LYS A 136 0.01 6.19 -16.83
N ALA A 137 -1.04 6.53 -16.10
CA ALA A 137 -0.90 7.22 -14.82
C ALA A 137 -0.35 6.29 -13.73
N SER A 138 0.17 6.92 -12.67
CA SER A 138 0.65 6.23 -11.47
C SER A 138 -0.50 5.82 -10.56
N ILE A 139 -0.30 4.74 -9.83
CA ILE A 139 -1.20 4.24 -8.79
C ILE A 139 -0.41 3.51 -7.70
N SER A 140 -0.83 3.62 -6.46
CA SER A 140 -0.22 2.88 -5.36
C SER A 140 -1.04 1.64 -5.00
N ILE A 141 -0.42 0.46 -5.04
CA ILE A 141 -1.04 -0.82 -4.66
C ILE A 141 -0.25 -1.42 -3.48
N ASN A 142 -0.91 -1.56 -2.33
CA ASN A 142 -0.24 -1.96 -1.07
C ASN A 142 1.04 -1.12 -0.81
N GLY A 143 1.01 0.17 -1.13
CA GLY A 143 2.12 1.09 -0.98
C GLY A 143 3.18 1.03 -2.08
N VAL A 144 2.99 0.22 -3.11
CA VAL A 144 3.91 0.11 -4.25
C VAL A 144 3.45 1.01 -5.38
N SER A 145 4.32 1.92 -5.81
CA SER A 145 4.11 2.77 -7.00
C SER A 145 4.18 1.92 -8.26
N LEU A 146 3.09 1.90 -9.02
CA LEU A 146 2.93 1.14 -10.26
C LEU A 146 2.30 2.01 -11.35
N THR A 147 2.45 1.60 -12.59
CA THR A 147 1.82 2.25 -13.75
C THR A 147 0.60 1.47 -14.21
N ILE A 148 -0.49 2.15 -14.46
CA ILE A 148 -1.71 1.56 -15.04
C ILE A 148 -1.45 1.28 -16.51
N SER A 149 -1.45 -0.02 -16.90
CA SER A 149 -1.24 -0.40 -18.30
C SER A 149 -2.51 -0.30 -19.13
N LYS A 150 -3.66 -0.62 -18.52
CA LYS A 150 -4.97 -0.58 -19.19
C LYS A 150 -6.10 -0.47 -18.16
N ILE A 151 -7.17 0.22 -18.57
CA ILE A 151 -8.43 0.29 -17.82
C ILE A 151 -9.52 -0.40 -18.64
N SER A 152 -10.32 -1.26 -18.01
CA SER A 152 -11.44 -1.95 -18.67
C SER A 152 -12.60 -2.12 -17.70
N LYS A 153 -13.69 -1.36 -17.92
CA LYS A 153 -14.81 -1.25 -16.99
C LYS A 153 -14.33 -0.85 -15.58
N ASN A 154 -14.58 -1.67 -14.57
CA ASN A 154 -14.11 -1.47 -13.20
C ASN A 154 -12.78 -2.15 -12.88
N ASN A 155 -12.04 -2.58 -13.88
CA ASN A 155 -10.76 -3.27 -13.71
C ASN A 155 -9.59 -2.40 -14.19
N ILE A 156 -8.48 -2.49 -13.46
CA ILE A 156 -7.18 -1.99 -13.90
C ILE A 156 -6.24 -3.17 -14.14
N ILE A 157 -5.35 -3.00 -15.11
CA ILE A 157 -4.32 -3.97 -15.44
C ILE A 157 -2.97 -3.33 -15.19
N LEU A 158 -2.11 -4.03 -14.45
CA LEU A 158 -0.78 -3.59 -14.06
C LEU A 158 0.25 -4.63 -14.50
N ASN A 159 1.40 -4.16 -14.98
CA ASN A 159 2.53 -5.03 -15.28
C ASN A 159 3.56 -4.89 -14.16
N ILE A 160 3.92 -5.99 -13.52
CA ILE A 160 4.84 -6.00 -12.38
C ILE A 160 6.10 -6.74 -12.78
N ILE A 161 7.22 -6.03 -12.80
CA ILE A 161 8.54 -6.58 -13.16
C ILE A 161 9.10 -7.48 -12.05
N PRO A 162 10.02 -8.40 -12.36
CA PRO A 162 10.59 -9.33 -11.39
C PRO A 162 11.23 -8.66 -10.18
N HIS A 163 11.87 -7.52 -10.38
CA HIS A 163 12.50 -6.76 -9.30
C HIS A 163 11.48 -6.31 -8.24
N THR A 164 10.34 -5.76 -8.68
CA THR A 164 9.26 -5.34 -7.80
C THR A 164 8.63 -6.53 -7.05
N LEU A 165 8.41 -7.65 -7.74
CA LEU A 165 7.91 -8.88 -7.11
C LEU A 165 8.86 -9.39 -6.01
N LYS A 166 10.18 -9.34 -6.26
CA LYS A 166 11.20 -9.78 -5.28
C LYS A 166 11.18 -8.94 -4.01
N LEU A 167 11.05 -7.63 -4.13
CA LEU A 167 11.17 -6.69 -3.02
C LEU A 167 9.86 -6.50 -2.24
N THR A 168 8.71 -6.79 -2.82
CA THR A 168 7.40 -6.48 -2.25
C THR A 168 6.61 -7.73 -1.87
N ASN A 169 5.54 -7.54 -1.11
CA ASN A 169 4.60 -8.62 -0.80
C ASN A 169 3.66 -8.94 -1.98
N LEU A 170 3.74 -8.21 -3.10
CA LEU A 170 2.89 -8.47 -4.28
C LEU A 170 3.10 -9.86 -4.84
N LYS A 171 4.31 -10.45 -4.70
CA LYS A 171 4.59 -11.84 -5.09
C LYS A 171 3.72 -12.89 -4.36
N ASN A 172 3.17 -12.54 -3.20
CA ASN A 172 2.36 -13.46 -2.39
C ASN A 172 0.87 -13.38 -2.73
N LEU A 173 0.47 -12.46 -3.60
CA LEU A 173 -0.93 -12.26 -3.97
C LEU A 173 -1.51 -13.50 -4.66
N ARG A 174 -2.77 -13.78 -4.32
CA ARG A 174 -3.58 -14.84 -4.91
C ARG A 174 -4.88 -14.27 -5.45
N ILE A 175 -5.54 -15.00 -6.34
CA ILE A 175 -6.88 -14.64 -6.82
C ILE A 175 -7.82 -14.52 -5.61
N ASN A 176 -8.64 -13.49 -5.62
CA ASN A 176 -9.56 -13.06 -4.54
C ASN A 176 -8.91 -12.31 -3.37
N ASP A 177 -7.61 -12.15 -3.31
CA ASP A 177 -6.99 -11.27 -2.32
C ASP A 177 -7.46 -9.82 -2.52
N VAL A 178 -7.42 -9.07 -1.43
CA VAL A 178 -7.79 -7.65 -1.41
C VAL A 178 -6.55 -6.81 -1.13
N VAL A 179 -6.30 -5.85 -2.00
CA VAL A 179 -5.17 -4.92 -1.90
C VAL A 179 -5.68 -3.51 -1.58
N ASN A 180 -4.87 -2.73 -0.88
CA ASN A 180 -5.10 -1.31 -0.67
C ASN A 180 -4.75 -0.56 -1.96
N LEU A 181 -5.57 0.42 -2.31
CA LEU A 181 -5.41 1.26 -3.49
C LEU A 181 -5.44 2.73 -3.09
N GLU A 182 -4.40 3.46 -3.45
CA GLU A 182 -4.33 4.92 -3.34
C GLU A 182 -4.13 5.50 -4.74
N LEU A 183 -4.96 6.49 -5.08
CA LEU A 183 -4.91 7.22 -6.33
C LEU A 183 -3.79 8.27 -6.29
N ASP A 184 -3.24 8.59 -7.45
CA ASP A 184 -2.34 9.73 -7.56
C ASP A 184 -3.05 11.01 -7.12
N ILE A 185 -2.42 11.75 -6.21
CA ILE A 185 -2.97 12.98 -5.63
C ILE A 185 -3.23 14.04 -6.72
N PHE A 186 -2.39 14.12 -7.76
CA PHE A 186 -2.56 15.06 -8.85
C PHE A 186 -3.83 14.77 -9.65
N GLY A 187 -4.15 13.50 -9.92
CA GLY A 187 -5.40 13.13 -10.58
C GLY A 187 -6.63 13.58 -9.81
N LYS A 188 -6.60 13.48 -8.47
CA LYS A 188 -7.69 13.95 -7.60
C LYS A 188 -7.89 15.47 -7.67
N TYR A 189 -6.80 16.23 -7.62
CA TYR A 189 -6.88 17.71 -7.67
C TYR A 189 -7.25 18.22 -9.05
N ILE A 190 -6.64 17.68 -10.12
CA ILE A 190 -6.99 18.05 -11.49
C ILE A 190 -8.49 17.85 -11.71
N TYR A 191 -9.00 16.65 -11.40
CA TYR A 191 -10.42 16.38 -11.57
C TYR A 191 -11.31 17.36 -10.79
N LYS A 192 -10.94 17.70 -9.54
CA LYS A 192 -11.72 18.62 -8.69
C LYS A 192 -11.83 20.03 -9.30
N TYR A 193 -10.81 20.49 -10.00
CA TYR A 193 -10.77 21.86 -10.54
C TYR A 193 -11.19 21.97 -12.00
N THR A 194 -11.38 20.85 -12.68
CA THR A 194 -11.85 20.81 -14.08
C THR A 194 -13.30 20.37 -14.22
N ASN A 195 -13.91 19.91 -13.15
CA ASN A 195 -15.31 19.45 -13.06
C ASN A 195 -15.94 19.96 -11.77
#